data_4c53e4868613cf6c4c9e33895a4f5040
#
_entry.id   4c53e4868613cf6c4c9e33895a4f5040
#
_cell.length_a   1.000
_cell.length_b   1.000
_cell.length_c   1.000
_cell.angle_alpha   90.00
_cell.angle_beta   90.00
_cell.angle_gamma   90.00
#
_symmetry.space_group_name_H-M   'P 1'
#
loop_
_entity.id
_entity.type
_entity.pdbx_description
1 polymer ?
#
loop_
_entity_poly.entity_id
_entity_poly.type
_entity_poly.pdbx_seq_one_letter_code
_entity_poly.pdbx_strand_id
1 'polypeptide(L)'
;MANRSRKSTAETRQIEKLLREQFPEYPAEYPPSAYRYNSASIRVRVVSERFAGKNRVERSELVYPVLEKNLPRDTWEDITIILLLAPDELDDSLMNREFEKPTPSRL
;
A
#
# COMPACT_ATOMS: atom_id res chain seq x y z
N MET A 1 9.51 8.28 -18.70
CA MET A 1 8.08 8.24 -18.99
C MET A 1 7.32 7.63 -17.84
N ALA A 2 6.20 8.20 -17.48
CA ALA A 2 5.40 7.70 -16.39
C ALA A 2 4.81 6.33 -16.72
N ASN A 3 4.74 5.46 -15.73
CA ASN A 3 4.07 4.17 -15.85
C ASN A 3 2.56 4.40 -15.91
N ARG A 4 1.91 3.97 -17.00
CA ARG A 4 0.50 4.21 -17.23
C ARG A 4 -0.42 3.53 -16.23
N SER A 5 0.02 2.42 -15.62
CA SER A 5 -0.78 1.68 -14.64
C SER A 5 -0.56 2.18 -13.22
N ARG A 6 0.39 3.10 -13.01
CA ARG A 6 0.72 3.62 -11.69
C ARG A 6 0.27 5.08 -11.61
N LYS A 7 -0.95 5.28 -11.15
CA LYS A 7 -1.55 6.60 -11.10
C LYS A 7 -1.59 7.14 -9.68
N SER A 8 -1.03 8.35 -9.52
CA SER A 8 -1.10 9.09 -8.27
C SER A 8 -2.29 10.04 -8.33
N THR A 9 -3.13 9.98 -7.33
CA THR A 9 -4.31 10.85 -7.21
C THR A 9 -4.31 11.50 -5.84
N ALA A 10 -5.24 12.41 -5.60
CA ALA A 10 -5.37 13.03 -4.28
C ALA A 10 -5.60 11.98 -3.20
N GLU A 11 -6.42 10.97 -3.49
CA GLU A 11 -6.72 9.87 -2.56
C GLU A 11 -5.49 9.03 -2.27
N THR A 12 -4.70 8.67 -3.28
CA THR A 12 -3.52 7.86 -3.05
C THR A 12 -2.45 8.61 -2.28
N ARG A 13 -2.30 9.93 -2.54
CA ARG A 13 -1.36 10.76 -1.78
C ARG A 13 -1.79 10.89 -0.32
N GLN A 14 -3.08 10.98 -0.07
CA GLN A 14 -3.61 11.02 1.30
C GLN A 14 -3.31 9.73 2.05
N ILE A 15 -3.47 8.59 1.38
CA ILE A 15 -3.14 7.28 1.95
C ILE A 15 -1.66 7.21 2.29
N GLU A 16 -0.80 7.60 1.37
CA GLU A 16 0.65 7.56 1.58
C GLU A 16 1.07 8.44 2.75
N LYS A 17 0.53 9.64 2.83
CA LYS A 17 0.83 10.56 3.93
C LYS A 17 0.42 9.99 5.28
N LEU A 18 -0.80 9.47 5.35
CA LEU A 18 -1.32 8.87 6.57
C LEU A 18 -0.44 7.71 7.03
N LEU A 19 -0.05 6.84 6.10
CA LEU A 19 0.77 5.68 6.43
C LEU A 19 2.18 6.06 6.83
N ARG A 20 2.77 7.08 6.22
CA ARG A 20 4.08 7.58 6.65
C ARG A 20 4.03 8.11 8.08
N GLU A 21 2.94 8.77 8.45
CA GLU A 21 2.78 9.31 9.80
C GLU A 21 2.56 8.22 10.84
N GLN A 22 1.79 7.20 10.48
CA GLN A 22 1.43 6.13 11.43
C GLN A 22 2.47 5.02 11.49
N PHE A 23 3.24 4.83 10.43
CA PHE A 23 4.28 3.79 10.35
C PHE A 23 5.58 4.42 9.87
N PRO A 24 6.21 5.24 10.73
CA PRO A 24 7.43 5.96 10.32
C PRO A 24 8.66 5.05 10.20
N GLU A 25 8.59 3.81 10.67
CA GLU A 25 9.71 2.87 10.60
C GLU A 25 9.68 2.11 9.28
N TYR A 26 9.99 2.79 8.19
CA TYR A 26 10.08 2.15 6.88
C TYR A 26 11.45 2.38 6.27
N PRO A 27 11.92 1.46 5.40
CA PRO A 27 13.18 1.68 4.68
C PRO A 27 13.07 2.89 3.76
N ALA A 28 14.14 3.69 3.70
CA ALA A 28 14.13 4.91 2.89
C ALA A 28 13.80 4.63 1.41
N GLU A 29 14.23 3.47 0.90
CA GLU A 29 13.98 3.07 -0.48
C GLU A 29 12.55 2.58 -0.71
N TYR A 30 11.81 2.28 0.36
CA TYR A 30 10.48 1.68 0.28
C TYR A 30 9.49 2.40 1.19
N PRO A 31 9.19 3.69 0.92
CA PRO A 31 8.15 4.37 1.70
C PRO A 31 6.78 3.76 1.40
N PRO A 32 5.80 3.99 2.27
CA PRO A 32 4.43 3.58 1.98
C PRO A 32 4.01 4.06 0.59
N SER A 33 3.40 3.18 -0.16
CA SER A 33 3.07 3.43 -1.56
C SER A 33 1.61 3.10 -1.81
N ALA A 34 0.94 3.96 -2.55
CA ALA A 34 -0.42 3.72 -3.00
C ALA A 34 -0.57 4.19 -4.43
N TYR A 35 -1.27 3.44 -5.23
CA TYR A 35 -1.56 3.87 -6.59
C TYR A 35 -2.93 3.36 -7.01
N ARG A 36 -3.56 4.11 -7.92
CA ARG A 36 -4.84 3.71 -8.46
C ARG A 36 -4.59 2.80 -9.66
N TYR A 37 -5.03 1.55 -9.51
CA TYR A 37 -4.91 0.57 -10.58
C TYR A 37 -5.92 0.85 -11.71
N ASN A 38 -7.15 1.20 -11.33
CA ASN A 38 -8.19 1.65 -12.24
C ASN A 38 -9.19 2.52 -11.46
N SER A 39 -10.30 2.90 -12.08
CA SER A 39 -11.27 3.80 -11.46
C SER A 39 -11.92 3.24 -10.19
N ALA A 40 -11.85 1.92 -9.99
CA ALA A 40 -12.51 1.27 -8.85
C ALA A 40 -11.53 0.61 -7.89
N SER A 41 -10.23 0.74 -8.11
CA SER A 41 -9.25 -0.04 -7.33
C SER A 41 -8.02 0.76 -6.98
N ILE A 42 -7.71 0.81 -5.70
CA ILE A 42 -6.46 1.36 -5.17
C ILE A 42 -5.67 0.21 -4.56
N ARG A 43 -4.37 0.19 -4.84
CA ARG A 43 -3.45 -0.79 -4.26
C ARG A 43 -2.47 -0.09 -3.34
N VAL A 44 -2.21 -0.70 -2.19
CA VAL A 44 -1.40 -0.11 -1.13
C VAL A 44 -0.32 -1.10 -0.69
N ARG A 45 0.89 -0.59 -0.47
CA ARG A 45 1.98 -1.39 0.09
C ARG A 45 2.61 -0.63 1.26
N VAL A 46 2.83 -1.34 2.38
CA VAL A 46 3.58 -0.81 3.51
C VAL A 46 4.70 -1.79 3.84
N VAL A 47 5.92 -1.30 3.90
CA VAL A 47 7.10 -2.07 4.30
C VAL A 47 7.54 -1.54 5.66
N SER A 48 7.59 -2.41 6.67
CA SER A 48 7.95 -1.97 8.01
C SER A 48 8.50 -3.13 8.84
N GLU A 49 9.51 -2.83 9.65
CA GLU A 49 10.02 -3.78 10.63
C GLU A 49 8.94 -4.22 11.63
N ARG A 50 7.91 -3.42 11.82
CA ARG A 50 6.80 -3.74 12.72
C ARG A 50 6.05 -5.00 12.31
N PHE A 51 6.18 -5.42 11.06
CA PHE A 51 5.52 -6.61 10.54
C PHE A 51 6.34 -7.87 10.72
N ALA A 52 7.61 -7.75 11.10
CA ALA A 52 8.49 -8.90 11.27
C ALA A 52 7.92 -9.87 12.33
N GLY A 53 7.91 -11.16 12.01
CA GLY A 53 7.41 -12.18 12.92
C GLY A 53 5.89 -12.24 13.08
N LYS A 54 5.15 -11.43 12.34
CA LYS A 54 3.69 -11.38 12.43
C LYS A 54 3.05 -12.05 11.21
N ASN A 55 1.92 -12.72 11.43
CA ASN A 55 1.16 -13.30 10.34
C ASN A 55 0.29 -12.22 9.67
N ARG A 56 -0.41 -12.62 8.59
CA ARG A 56 -1.23 -11.69 7.81
C ARG A 56 -2.31 -11.01 8.65
N VAL A 57 -2.98 -11.74 9.50
CA VAL A 57 -4.06 -11.21 10.32
C VAL A 57 -3.53 -10.18 11.31
N GLU A 58 -2.42 -10.50 11.98
CA GLU A 58 -1.80 -9.58 12.93
C GLU A 58 -1.37 -8.27 12.25
N ARG A 59 -0.82 -8.36 11.04
CA ARG A 59 -0.42 -7.18 10.27
C ARG A 59 -1.63 -6.33 9.89
N SER A 60 -2.70 -6.98 9.44
CA SER A 60 -3.93 -6.29 9.08
C SER A 60 -4.53 -5.54 10.26
N GLU A 61 -4.47 -6.14 11.44
CA GLU A 61 -4.99 -5.51 12.66
C GLU A 61 -4.25 -4.24 13.03
N LEU A 62 -2.99 -4.11 12.62
CA LEU A 62 -2.22 -2.88 12.83
C LEU A 62 -2.59 -1.77 11.84
N VAL A 63 -2.96 -2.13 10.62
CA VAL A 63 -3.07 -1.17 9.52
C VAL A 63 -4.51 -0.82 9.17
N TYR A 64 -5.39 -1.80 9.10
CA TYR A 64 -6.76 -1.58 8.63
C TYR A 64 -7.55 -0.57 9.49
N PRO A 65 -7.49 -0.63 10.82
CA PRO A 65 -8.22 0.35 11.63
C PRO A 65 -7.75 1.78 11.40
N VAL A 66 -6.45 1.97 11.15
CA VAL A 66 -5.89 3.30 10.87
C VAL A 66 -6.47 3.85 9.58
N LEU A 67 -6.51 3.02 8.54
CA LEU A 67 -7.03 3.44 7.24
C LEU A 67 -8.53 3.69 7.30
N GLU A 68 -9.27 2.76 7.86
CA GLU A 68 -10.72 2.86 7.93
C GLU A 68 -11.17 4.08 8.72
N LYS A 69 -10.50 4.35 9.84
CA LYS A 69 -10.85 5.47 10.72
C LYS A 69 -10.53 6.83 10.11
N ASN A 70 -9.47 6.93 9.34
CA ASN A 70 -8.90 8.22 8.93
C ASN A 70 -9.12 8.57 7.46
N LEU A 71 -9.66 7.66 6.66
CA LEU A 71 -9.93 7.92 5.25
C LEU A 71 -11.42 8.12 5.01
N PRO A 72 -11.79 8.93 4.00
CA PRO A 72 -13.17 8.96 3.55
C PRO A 72 -13.64 7.55 3.18
N ARG A 73 -14.91 7.27 3.40
CA ARG A 73 -15.46 5.94 3.16
C ARG A 73 -15.24 5.48 1.72
N ASP A 74 -15.45 6.36 0.76
CA ASP A 74 -15.27 6.01 -0.65
C ASP A 74 -13.84 5.59 -0.95
N THR A 75 -12.88 6.31 -0.37
CA THR A 75 -11.46 5.98 -0.54
C THR A 75 -11.14 4.61 0.08
N TRP A 76 -11.60 4.39 1.31
CA TRP A 76 -11.38 3.12 1.98
C TRP A 76 -11.99 1.96 1.17
N GLU A 77 -13.19 2.13 0.66
CA GLU A 77 -13.88 1.09 -0.10
C GLU A 77 -13.19 0.78 -1.45
N ASP A 78 -12.46 1.74 -2.01
CA ASP A 78 -11.73 1.53 -3.25
C ASP A 78 -10.43 0.74 -3.06
N ILE A 79 -9.94 0.62 -1.82
CA ILE A 79 -8.71 -0.13 -1.57
C ILE A 79 -8.99 -1.62 -1.69
N THR A 80 -8.39 -2.25 -2.69
CA THR A 80 -8.64 -3.66 -3.00
C THR A 80 -7.47 -4.58 -2.63
N ILE A 81 -6.26 -4.02 -2.53
CA ILE A 81 -5.08 -4.79 -2.12
C ILE A 81 -4.28 -3.95 -1.13
N ILE A 82 -3.96 -4.55 0.01
CA ILE A 82 -3.04 -3.96 0.98
C ILE A 82 -1.96 -4.98 1.25
N LEU A 83 -0.76 -4.69 0.76
CA LEU A 83 0.40 -5.57 0.91
C LEU A 83 1.26 -5.08 2.06
N LEU A 84 1.43 -5.91 3.07
CA LEU A 84 2.16 -5.57 4.29
C LEU A 84 3.36 -6.50 4.40
N LEU A 85 4.55 -5.93 4.31
CA LEU A 85 5.79 -6.71 4.26
C LEU A 85 6.80 -6.24 5.30
N ALA A 86 7.52 -7.19 5.91
CA ALA A 86 8.76 -6.86 6.60
C ALA A 86 9.85 -6.65 5.53
N PRO A 87 10.91 -5.87 5.82
CA PRO A 87 11.92 -5.56 4.80
C PRO A 87 12.59 -6.78 4.17
N ASP A 88 12.78 -7.86 4.93
CA ASP A 88 13.43 -9.06 4.42
C ASP A 88 12.51 -9.92 3.53
N GLU A 89 11.25 -9.55 3.38
CA GLU A 89 10.30 -10.29 2.55
C GLU A 89 10.15 -9.73 1.14
N LEU A 90 10.76 -8.60 0.84
CA LEU A 90 10.56 -7.91 -0.44
C LEU A 90 10.89 -8.78 -1.65
N ASP A 91 12.00 -9.50 -1.60
CA ASP A 91 12.45 -10.30 -2.74
C ASP A 91 11.61 -11.55 -2.97
N ASP A 92 10.96 -12.03 -1.93
CA ASP A 92 10.17 -13.27 -1.98
C ASP A 92 8.71 -13.02 -2.34
N SER A 93 8.28 -11.77 -2.38
CA SER A 93 6.88 -11.44 -2.60
C SER A 93 6.57 -11.23 -4.09
N LEU A 94 5.71 -12.08 -4.63
CA LEU A 94 5.23 -11.91 -6.01
C LEU A 94 4.39 -10.64 -6.15
N MET A 95 3.59 -10.33 -5.13
CA MET A 95 2.78 -9.11 -5.15
C MET A 95 3.64 -7.85 -5.14
N ASN A 96 4.81 -7.90 -4.48
CA ASN A 96 5.70 -6.75 -4.47
C ASN A 96 6.17 -6.40 -5.88
N ARG A 97 6.31 -7.38 -6.74
CA ARG A 97 6.71 -7.13 -8.14
C ARG A 97 5.69 -6.27 -8.86
N GLU A 98 4.42 -6.43 -8.53
CA GLU A 98 3.36 -5.58 -9.11
C GLU A 98 3.49 -4.13 -8.66
N PHE A 99 3.98 -3.87 -7.45
CA PHE A 99 4.22 -2.51 -6.97
C PHE A 99 5.45 -1.89 -7.62
N GLU A 100 6.47 -2.70 -7.92
CA GLU A 100 7.68 -2.20 -8.57
C GLU A 100 7.44 -1.97 -10.07
N LYS A 101 6.69 -2.85 -10.72
CA LYS A 101 6.38 -2.78 -12.15
C LYS A 101 4.90 -3.11 -12.36
N PRO A 102 4.01 -2.16 -12.11
CA PRO A 102 2.57 -2.43 -12.22
C PRO A 102 2.15 -2.83 -13.62
N THR A 103 1.33 -3.86 -13.68
CA THR A 103 0.71 -4.30 -14.94
C THR A 103 -0.41 -3.33 -15.29
N PRO A 104 -0.52 -2.88 -16.55
CA PRO A 104 -1.62 -2.00 -16.94
C PRO A 104 -2.98 -2.67 -16.76
N SER A 105 -3.92 -1.89 -16.24
CA SER A 105 -5.30 -2.34 -16.12
C SER A 105 -5.98 -2.31 -17.50
N ARG A 106 -6.84 -3.28 -17.75
CA ARG A 106 -7.65 -3.33 -18.97
C ARG A 106 -9.05 -2.75 -18.79
N LEU A 107 -9.32 -2.26 -17.60
CA LEU A 107 -10.62 -1.67 -17.28
C LEU A 107 -10.64 -0.17 -17.51
#